data_2bd9281fe937b59f5a75811f6a512332
#
_entry.id   2bd9281fe937b59f5a75811f6a512332
#
_cell.length_a   1.000
_cell.length_b   1.000
_cell.length_c   1.000
_cell.angle_alpha   90.00
_cell.angle_beta   90.00
_cell.angle_gamma   90.00
#
_symmetry.space_group_name_H-M   'P 1'
#
loop_
_entity.id
_entity.type
_entity.pdbx_description
1 polymer ?
#
loop_
_entity_poly.entity_id
_entity_poly.type
_entity_poly.pdbx_seq_one_letter_code
_entity_poly.pdbx_strand_id
1 'polypeptide(L)'
;MKKNIIFGLIIVSFVLAGCKQDVKEEKEASTEVTKELSGGQEEVTETATEKLSDMEGVWTDYVEYLDSISGATMDIQKQIEVFAQNRDKWATDIDFADEQYKFTLADLDMDGQVELLVSHSGGTGFFSYTSFYKVDKDGKLKELDTTFSEYESQPDLMDSVSDESDVMVYSNIINGKGYYNYIVYDLMKESPSSYVYRVSSLAIVDDVVTETKLAIEYETYEGPDYEATISYEDYNGTELTEEEYYAYAAAYYDAQNAAEHQAHFQWKDVSDIVNASDEEAIRMLTEVYNAYSFN
;
A
#
# COMPACT_ATOMS: atom_id res chain seq x y z
N MET A 1 15.50 27.15 -19.76
CA MET A 1 14.58 26.43 -20.65
C MET A 1 13.95 25.35 -19.79
N LYS A 2 12.67 25.54 -19.42
CA LYS A 2 11.96 24.56 -18.56
C LYS A 2 11.53 23.39 -19.45
N LYS A 3 12.01 22.18 -19.18
CA LYS A 3 11.46 20.95 -19.76
C LYS A 3 10.42 20.43 -18.79
N ASN A 4 9.18 20.51 -19.18
CA ASN A 4 8.07 19.83 -18.51
C ASN A 4 8.22 18.34 -18.83
N ILE A 5 8.48 17.54 -17.82
CA ILE A 5 8.39 16.07 -17.89
C ILE A 5 6.94 15.76 -17.58
N ILE A 6 6.21 15.38 -18.60
CA ILE A 6 4.84 14.87 -18.49
C ILE A 6 4.97 13.37 -18.23
N PHE A 7 4.67 12.93 -17.04
CA PHE A 7 4.43 11.51 -16.75
C PHE A 7 3.11 11.13 -17.42
N GLY A 8 3.21 10.47 -18.55
CA GLY A 8 2.06 9.92 -19.23
C GLY A 8 1.69 8.57 -18.62
N LEU A 9 0.53 8.51 -18.00
CA LEU A 9 -0.12 7.27 -17.61
C LEU A 9 -0.42 6.48 -18.90
N ILE A 10 0.31 5.41 -19.17
CA ILE A 10 0.03 4.50 -20.29
C ILE A 10 -0.95 3.45 -19.77
N ILE A 11 -2.22 3.66 -20.03
CA ILE A 11 -3.24 2.59 -19.90
C ILE A 11 -3.05 1.65 -21.09
N VAL A 12 -2.47 0.49 -20.85
CA VAL A 12 -2.36 -0.59 -21.83
C VAL A 12 -3.64 -1.40 -21.79
N SER A 13 -4.55 -1.11 -22.71
CA SER A 13 -5.73 -1.95 -22.96
C SER A 13 -5.33 -3.17 -23.78
N PHE A 14 -5.29 -4.34 -23.17
CA PHE A 14 -5.11 -5.60 -23.89
C PHE A 14 -6.39 -5.98 -24.65
N VAL A 15 -6.34 -5.86 -25.99
CA VAL A 15 -7.32 -6.46 -26.88
C VAL A 15 -6.85 -7.87 -27.22
N LEU A 16 -7.53 -8.88 -26.70
CA LEU A 16 -7.34 -10.29 -27.09
C LEU A 16 -7.84 -10.49 -28.52
N ALA A 17 -6.91 -10.49 -29.48
CA ALA A 17 -7.16 -10.93 -30.83
C ALA A 17 -6.84 -12.44 -30.95
N GLY A 18 -7.88 -13.27 -31.04
CA GLY A 18 -7.74 -14.69 -31.26
C GLY A 18 -7.20 -14.99 -32.67
N CYS A 19 -6.05 -15.62 -32.75
CA CYS A 19 -5.59 -16.27 -33.97
C CYS A 19 -6.04 -17.73 -34.00
N LYS A 20 -6.91 -18.07 -34.96
CA LYS A 20 -7.15 -19.45 -35.40
C LYS A 20 -5.95 -19.90 -36.22
N GLN A 21 -5.32 -20.97 -35.82
CA GLN A 21 -4.39 -21.71 -36.67
C GLN A 21 -4.99 -23.08 -37.02
N ASP A 22 -5.20 -23.28 -38.32
CA ASP A 22 -5.56 -24.57 -38.92
C ASP A 22 -4.41 -25.57 -38.79
N VAL A 23 -4.66 -26.72 -38.22
CA VAL A 23 -3.75 -27.86 -38.25
C VAL A 23 -4.42 -29.00 -39.00
N LYS A 24 -3.71 -29.46 -40.03
CA LYS A 24 -4.05 -30.59 -40.92
C LYS A 24 -4.15 -31.90 -40.16
N GLU A 25 -5.12 -32.70 -40.64
CA GLU A 25 -5.27 -34.11 -40.32
C GLU A 25 -4.01 -34.92 -40.65
N GLU A 26 -3.65 -35.81 -39.74
CA GLU A 26 -3.08 -37.12 -40.06
C GLU A 26 -3.75 -38.18 -39.18
N LYS A 27 -4.33 -39.16 -39.90
CA LYS A 27 -4.95 -40.37 -39.35
C LYS A 27 -3.85 -41.36 -38.99
N GLU A 28 -3.95 -42.03 -37.87
CA GLU A 28 -4.05 -43.50 -37.78
C GLU A 28 -4.09 -44.03 -36.34
N ALA A 29 -4.95 -45.02 -36.20
CA ALA A 29 -4.99 -46.19 -35.32
C ALA A 29 -5.56 -46.07 -33.91
N SER A 30 -6.84 -46.39 -33.87
CA SER A 30 -7.55 -47.34 -33.00
C SER A 30 -6.80 -47.98 -31.82
N THR A 31 -7.34 -47.90 -30.61
CA THR A 31 -7.93 -49.06 -29.88
C THR A 31 -8.34 -48.62 -28.46
N GLU A 32 -9.59 -48.88 -28.13
CA GLU A 32 -10.20 -49.10 -26.81
C GLU A 32 -9.55 -48.52 -25.56
N VAL A 33 -10.17 -47.49 -24.95
CA VAL A 33 -10.48 -47.43 -23.51
C VAL A 33 -11.74 -46.58 -23.31
N THR A 34 -12.89 -47.19 -23.46
CA THR A 34 -14.16 -46.69 -22.92
C THR A 34 -14.45 -47.45 -21.64
N LYS A 35 -13.97 -46.93 -20.52
CA LYS A 35 -14.52 -47.12 -19.16
C LYS A 35 -13.57 -46.41 -18.17
N GLU A 36 -14.02 -45.29 -17.71
CA GLU A 36 -13.69 -44.65 -16.41
C GLU A 36 -13.72 -43.12 -16.54
N LEU A 37 -14.89 -42.58 -16.74
CA LEU A 37 -15.14 -41.12 -16.65
C LEU A 37 -16.55 -40.87 -16.09
N SER A 38 -16.90 -41.56 -14.99
CA SER A 38 -18.13 -41.23 -14.27
C SER A 38 -17.95 -41.09 -12.75
N GLY A 39 -16.71 -41.09 -12.26
CA GLY A 39 -16.42 -40.97 -10.82
C GLY A 39 -15.78 -39.64 -10.38
N GLY A 40 -15.43 -38.76 -11.32
CA GLY A 40 -14.65 -37.57 -11.00
C GLY A 40 -15.43 -36.26 -10.82
N GLN A 41 -16.72 -36.22 -11.08
CA GLN A 41 -17.51 -34.99 -10.96
C GLN A 41 -18.19 -34.80 -9.61
N GLU A 42 -18.42 -35.82 -8.82
CA GLU A 42 -19.02 -35.71 -7.49
C GLU A 42 -17.96 -35.31 -6.43
N GLU A 43 -16.74 -35.77 -6.54
CA GLU A 43 -15.67 -35.47 -5.56
C GLU A 43 -15.15 -34.02 -5.65
N VAL A 44 -15.20 -33.41 -6.87
CA VAL A 44 -14.81 -32.01 -7.07
C VAL A 44 -15.87 -31.03 -6.54
N THR A 45 -17.15 -31.42 -6.54
CA THR A 45 -18.26 -30.61 -6.03
C THR A 45 -18.31 -30.63 -4.51
N GLU A 46 -18.00 -31.75 -3.84
CA GLU A 46 -17.98 -31.85 -2.39
C GLU A 46 -16.81 -31.02 -1.80
N THR A 47 -15.62 -31.12 -2.37
CA THR A 47 -14.45 -30.35 -1.92
C THR A 47 -14.59 -28.85 -2.12
N ALA A 48 -15.30 -28.41 -3.17
CA ALA A 48 -15.55 -26.98 -3.43
C ALA A 48 -16.62 -26.42 -2.48
N THR A 49 -17.62 -27.24 -2.15
CA THR A 49 -18.69 -26.84 -1.22
C THR A 49 -18.19 -26.83 0.24
N GLU A 50 -17.33 -27.76 0.65
CA GLU A 50 -16.67 -27.71 1.95
C GLU A 50 -15.74 -26.48 2.09
N LYS A 51 -14.94 -26.18 1.07
CA LYS A 51 -14.12 -24.95 1.08
C LYS A 51 -14.93 -23.66 1.15
N LEU A 52 -16.09 -23.60 0.49
CA LEU A 52 -16.98 -22.44 0.57
C LEU A 52 -17.64 -22.32 1.95
N SER A 53 -18.02 -23.44 2.58
CA SER A 53 -18.57 -23.40 3.94
C SER A 53 -17.53 -23.01 4.99
N ASP A 54 -16.27 -23.37 4.81
CA ASP A 54 -15.16 -22.97 5.67
C ASP A 54 -14.86 -21.46 5.51
N MET A 55 -15.00 -20.93 4.30
CA MET A 55 -14.86 -19.48 4.06
C MET A 55 -16.05 -18.68 4.65
N GLU A 56 -17.28 -19.16 4.57
CA GLU A 56 -18.42 -18.49 5.22
C GLU A 56 -18.26 -18.43 6.75
N GLY A 57 -17.71 -19.46 7.38
CA GLY A 57 -17.39 -19.47 8.81
C GLY A 57 -16.36 -18.41 9.19
N VAL A 58 -15.29 -18.29 8.38
CA VAL A 58 -14.22 -17.30 8.58
C VAL A 58 -14.74 -15.85 8.44
N TRP A 59 -15.63 -15.60 7.46
CA TRP A 59 -16.26 -14.28 7.29
C TRP A 59 -17.20 -13.93 8.45
N THR A 60 -17.95 -14.90 8.99
CA THR A 60 -18.83 -14.68 10.12
C THR A 60 -18.04 -14.35 11.39
N ASP A 61 -16.94 -15.09 11.65
CA ASP A 61 -16.05 -14.82 12.78
C ASP A 61 -15.37 -13.45 12.66
N TYR A 62 -15.03 -13.03 11.45
CA TYR A 62 -14.45 -11.71 11.19
C TYR A 62 -15.46 -10.57 11.41
N VAL A 63 -16.69 -10.72 10.93
CA VAL A 63 -17.77 -9.74 11.18
C VAL A 63 -18.10 -9.66 12.67
N GLU A 64 -18.17 -10.80 13.39
CA GLU A 64 -18.36 -10.81 14.83
C GLU A 64 -17.17 -10.18 15.59
N TYR A 65 -15.96 -10.35 15.09
CA TYR A 65 -14.76 -9.67 15.62
C TYR A 65 -14.86 -8.15 15.40
N LEU A 66 -15.16 -7.68 14.20
CA LEU A 66 -15.38 -6.25 13.91
C LEU A 66 -16.50 -5.65 14.75
N ASP A 67 -17.63 -6.35 14.92
CA ASP A 67 -18.71 -5.92 15.80
C ASP A 67 -18.29 -5.87 17.28
N SER A 68 -17.40 -6.75 17.70
CA SER A 68 -16.89 -6.80 19.10
C SER A 68 -15.93 -5.63 19.39
N ILE A 69 -15.15 -5.20 18.41
CA ILE A 69 -14.24 -4.05 18.55
C ILE A 69 -14.98 -2.71 18.32
N SER A 70 -15.98 -2.67 17.43
CA SER A 70 -16.77 -1.46 17.17
C SER A 70 -17.51 -0.93 18.40
N GLY A 71 -17.80 -1.78 19.37
CA GLY A 71 -18.42 -1.39 20.64
C GLY A 71 -17.45 -0.76 21.66
N ALA A 72 -16.13 -0.81 21.41
CA ALA A 72 -15.08 -0.33 22.30
C ALA A 72 -14.28 0.84 21.72
N THR A 73 -14.48 1.18 20.44
CA THR A 73 -13.75 2.26 19.78
C THR A 73 -14.27 3.63 20.19
N MET A 74 -13.36 4.55 20.40
CA MET A 74 -13.70 5.95 20.62
C MET A 74 -14.33 6.53 19.35
N ASP A 75 -15.38 7.33 19.51
CA ASP A 75 -15.98 8.11 18.41
C ASP A 75 -14.88 8.84 17.61
N ILE A 76 -14.90 8.71 16.30
CA ILE A 76 -13.92 9.32 15.37
C ILE A 76 -13.79 10.82 15.62
N GLN A 77 -14.90 11.52 15.87
CA GLN A 77 -14.87 12.94 16.19
C GLN A 77 -14.02 13.24 17.43
N LYS A 78 -14.08 12.40 18.47
CA LYS A 78 -13.26 12.54 19.67
C LYS A 78 -11.78 12.25 19.41
N GLN A 79 -11.49 11.30 18.54
CA GLN A 79 -10.10 11.03 18.12
C GLN A 79 -9.53 12.25 17.40
N ILE A 80 -10.27 12.84 16.46
CA ILE A 80 -9.90 14.08 15.76
C ILE A 80 -9.66 15.23 16.76
N GLU A 81 -10.50 15.39 17.77
CA GLU A 81 -10.32 16.39 18.81
C GLU A 81 -9.00 16.17 19.60
N VAL A 82 -8.64 14.91 19.89
CA VAL A 82 -7.38 14.58 20.56
C VAL A 82 -6.18 14.91 19.66
N PHE A 83 -6.22 14.59 18.37
CA PHE A 83 -5.18 14.99 17.44
C PHE A 83 -5.02 16.52 17.38
N ALA A 84 -6.11 17.27 17.25
CA ALA A 84 -6.10 18.72 17.19
C ALA A 84 -5.53 19.35 18.46
N GLN A 85 -5.92 18.85 19.64
CA GLN A 85 -5.46 19.36 20.95
C GLN A 85 -3.99 19.03 21.24
N ASN A 86 -3.42 18.04 20.58
CA ASN A 86 -2.03 17.62 20.75
C ASN A 86 -1.15 17.94 19.53
N ARG A 87 -1.59 18.87 18.67
CA ARG A 87 -0.84 19.19 17.43
C ARG A 87 0.57 19.72 17.69
N ASP A 88 0.83 20.30 18.85
CA ASP A 88 2.17 20.70 19.28
C ASP A 88 3.18 19.54 19.40
N LYS A 89 2.69 18.28 19.39
CA LYS A 89 3.53 17.09 19.49
C LYS A 89 3.86 16.47 18.13
N TRP A 90 3.01 16.68 17.12
CA TRP A 90 3.15 16.07 15.82
C TRP A 90 3.28 17.09 14.67
N ALA A 91 2.76 18.30 14.82
CA ALA A 91 2.90 19.37 13.85
C ALA A 91 4.03 20.31 14.29
N THR A 92 5.22 20.13 13.74
CA THR A 92 6.36 21.00 14.01
C THR A 92 6.47 22.03 12.90
N ASP A 93 6.69 23.29 13.24
CA ASP A 93 6.96 24.35 12.26
C ASP A 93 8.40 24.17 11.75
N ILE A 94 8.52 23.51 10.60
CA ILE A 94 9.80 23.27 9.91
C ILE A 94 9.88 24.25 8.76
N ASP A 95 10.73 25.27 8.89
CA ASP A 95 11.00 26.25 7.83
C ASP A 95 12.17 25.74 6.94
N PHE A 96 11.90 24.70 6.15
CA PHE A 96 12.80 24.25 5.10
C PHE A 96 12.18 24.52 3.75
N ALA A 97 12.67 25.49 3.05
CA ALA A 97 12.09 26.04 1.82
C ALA A 97 11.96 25.02 0.63
N ASP A 98 12.58 23.84 0.75
CA ASP A 98 12.59 22.82 -0.29
C ASP A 98 12.04 21.47 0.23
N GLU A 99 11.36 21.43 1.38
CA GLU A 99 10.86 20.20 2.00
C GLU A 99 9.33 20.21 2.03
N GLN A 100 8.75 19.05 1.80
CA GLN A 100 7.32 18.84 1.94
C GLN A 100 7.05 18.24 3.31
N TYR A 101 6.10 18.80 4.03
CA TYR A 101 5.69 18.33 5.34
C TYR A 101 4.17 18.35 5.42
N LYS A 102 3.56 17.18 5.27
CA LYS A 102 2.13 17.02 5.10
C LYS A 102 1.55 16.03 6.11
N PHE A 103 0.24 16.12 6.33
CA PHE A 103 -0.51 15.19 7.17
C PHE A 103 -1.78 14.70 6.49
N THR A 104 -2.23 13.53 6.90
CA THR A 104 -3.53 12.95 6.55
C THR A 104 -4.08 12.08 7.68
N LEU A 105 -5.33 11.67 7.57
CA LEU A 105 -6.01 10.75 8.49
C LEU A 105 -6.64 9.59 7.72
N ALA A 106 -6.46 8.38 8.22
CA ALA A 106 -7.04 7.17 7.67
C ALA A 106 -7.24 6.11 8.77
N ASP A 107 -8.17 5.19 8.59
CA ASP A 107 -8.27 3.94 9.34
C ASP A 107 -7.52 2.88 8.52
N LEU A 108 -6.22 2.70 8.80
CA LEU A 108 -5.33 1.88 7.97
C LEU A 108 -5.50 0.38 8.19
N ASP A 109 -5.89 -0.05 9.38
CA ASP A 109 -6.07 -1.47 9.71
C ASP A 109 -7.55 -1.87 9.83
N MET A 110 -8.46 -0.91 9.53
CA MET A 110 -9.92 -1.09 9.54
C MET A 110 -10.46 -1.56 10.90
N ASP A 111 -9.82 -1.10 11.99
CA ASP A 111 -10.24 -1.42 13.36
C ASP A 111 -11.23 -0.39 13.95
N GLY A 112 -11.56 0.67 13.20
CA GLY A 112 -12.44 1.77 13.61
C GLY A 112 -11.73 2.83 14.46
N GLN A 113 -10.43 2.73 14.64
CA GLN A 113 -9.59 3.81 15.12
C GLN A 113 -8.94 4.50 13.92
N VAL A 114 -8.59 5.76 14.08
CA VAL A 114 -8.01 6.55 12.99
C VAL A 114 -6.54 6.77 13.29
N GLU A 115 -5.71 6.52 12.30
CA GLU A 115 -4.30 6.90 12.33
C GLU A 115 -4.11 8.28 11.72
N LEU A 116 -3.32 9.11 12.39
CA LEU A 116 -2.76 10.33 11.85
C LEU A 116 -1.38 10.01 11.27
N LEU A 117 -1.22 10.25 9.98
CA LEU A 117 0.04 10.13 9.26
C LEU A 117 0.63 11.52 9.08
N VAL A 118 1.91 11.65 9.39
CA VAL A 118 2.66 12.89 9.23
C VAL A 118 3.91 12.57 8.45
N SER A 119 3.95 12.99 7.19
CA SER A 119 5.02 12.68 6.24
C SER A 119 5.86 13.89 5.96
N HIS A 120 7.16 13.67 5.94
CA HIS A 120 8.18 14.65 5.60
C HIS A 120 9.06 14.09 4.50
N SER A 121 9.19 14.82 3.40
CA SER A 121 10.06 14.45 2.28
C SER A 121 10.91 15.64 1.87
N GLY A 122 12.23 15.40 1.74
CA GLY A 122 13.15 16.46 1.38
C GLY A 122 14.61 16.06 1.33
N GLY A 123 15.45 17.09 1.26
CA GLY A 123 16.88 16.94 1.16
C GLY A 123 17.36 16.56 -0.25
N THR A 124 18.67 16.57 -0.46
CA THR A 124 19.30 16.28 -1.76
C THR A 124 19.22 14.82 -2.19
N GLY A 125 18.88 13.93 -1.26
CA GLY A 125 18.72 12.49 -1.47
C GLY A 125 17.28 12.03 -1.64
N PHE A 126 16.29 12.94 -1.58
CA PHE A 126 14.86 12.63 -1.63
C PHE A 126 14.42 11.68 -0.51
N PHE A 127 14.91 11.93 0.71
CA PHE A 127 14.54 11.10 1.85
C PHE A 127 13.13 11.40 2.33
N SER A 128 12.38 10.35 2.65
CA SER A 128 11.07 10.42 3.27
C SER A 128 11.11 9.87 4.68
N TYR A 129 10.33 10.48 5.56
CA TYR A 129 10.15 10.07 6.95
C TYR A 129 8.68 10.23 7.32
N THR A 130 8.06 9.16 7.80
CA THR A 130 6.65 9.18 8.18
C THR A 130 6.50 8.75 9.63
N SER A 131 5.82 9.57 10.42
CA SER A 131 5.35 9.24 11.76
C SER A 131 3.87 8.89 11.72
N PHE A 132 3.48 7.89 12.49
CA PHE A 132 2.12 7.41 12.63
C PHE A 132 1.65 7.60 14.06
N TYR A 133 0.48 8.17 14.25
CA TYR A 133 -0.09 8.41 15.56
C TYR A 133 -1.50 7.86 15.63
N LYS A 134 -1.90 7.37 16.80
CA LYS A 134 -3.29 7.04 17.09
C LYS A 134 -3.71 7.53 18.46
N VAL A 135 -5.00 7.45 18.76
CA VAL A 135 -5.53 7.72 20.10
C VAL A 135 -5.65 6.38 20.83
N ASP A 136 -4.94 6.24 21.96
CA ASP A 136 -5.00 5.02 22.75
C ASP A 136 -6.34 4.87 23.51
N LYS A 137 -6.56 3.70 24.10
CA LYS A 137 -7.77 3.40 24.90
C LYS A 137 -8.00 4.34 26.08
N ASP A 138 -6.98 5.06 26.53
CA ASP A 138 -7.07 6.04 27.60
C ASP A 138 -7.37 7.46 27.08
N GLY A 139 -7.59 7.60 25.77
CA GLY A 139 -7.87 8.87 25.08
C GLY A 139 -6.64 9.77 24.93
N LYS A 140 -5.45 9.19 24.84
CA LYS A 140 -4.20 9.93 24.70
C LYS A 140 -3.58 9.69 23.33
N LEU A 141 -2.92 10.73 22.81
CA LEU A 141 -2.09 10.59 21.63
C LEU A 141 -0.93 9.63 21.90
N LYS A 142 -0.78 8.64 21.04
CA LYS A 142 0.30 7.65 21.01
C LYS A 142 0.94 7.65 19.64
N GLU A 143 2.27 7.79 19.59
CA GLU A 143 3.04 7.48 18.38
C GLU A 143 3.20 5.97 18.25
N LEU A 144 3.00 5.44 17.05
CA LEU A 144 3.17 4.01 16.78
C LEU A 144 4.65 3.70 16.55
N ASP A 145 5.09 2.57 17.08
CA ASP A 145 6.40 2.03 16.74
C ASP A 145 6.44 1.60 15.27
N THR A 146 7.61 1.67 14.64
CA THR A 146 7.81 1.23 13.26
C THR A 146 8.92 0.20 13.18
N THR A 147 8.92 -0.63 12.13
CA THR A 147 10.03 -1.53 11.82
C THR A 147 11.03 -0.91 10.84
N PHE A 148 10.90 0.37 10.54
CA PHE A 148 11.71 1.07 9.55
C PHE A 148 13.18 1.19 9.98
N SER A 149 14.05 1.28 8.99
CA SER A 149 15.45 1.59 9.23
C SER A 149 15.61 3.07 9.63
N GLU A 150 16.41 3.35 10.66
CA GLU A 150 16.76 4.72 11.04
C GLU A 150 17.75 5.40 10.06
N TYR A 151 18.36 4.62 9.16
CA TYR A 151 19.47 5.08 8.30
C TYR A 151 19.12 5.14 6.82
N GLU A 152 17.89 4.78 6.46
CA GLU A 152 17.40 4.75 5.08
C GLU A 152 16.19 5.66 4.95
N SER A 153 15.86 6.08 3.73
CA SER A 153 14.57 6.67 3.44
C SER A 153 13.49 5.70 3.86
N GLN A 154 12.46 6.19 4.52
CA GLN A 154 11.36 5.38 5.01
C GLN A 154 10.27 5.30 3.95
N PRO A 155 9.54 4.19 3.88
CA PRO A 155 8.41 4.07 2.97
C PRO A 155 7.32 5.09 3.33
N ASP A 156 6.74 5.73 2.31
CA ASP A 156 5.78 6.81 2.47
C ASP A 156 4.55 6.59 1.60
N LEU A 157 3.37 6.92 2.12
CA LEU A 157 2.10 6.89 1.41
C LEU A 157 1.81 8.24 0.71
N MET A 158 2.58 9.27 1.01
CA MET A 158 2.44 10.60 0.43
C MET A 158 2.99 10.62 -1.01
N ASP A 159 2.23 11.17 -1.95
CA ASP A 159 2.79 11.58 -3.23
C ASP A 159 3.53 12.91 -3.07
N SER A 160 4.81 12.94 -3.43
CA SER A 160 5.64 14.15 -3.35
C SER A 160 5.27 15.22 -4.41
N VAL A 161 4.40 14.90 -5.36
CA VAL A 161 4.02 15.79 -6.46
C VAL A 161 2.59 16.32 -6.31
N SER A 162 1.73 15.60 -5.59
CA SER A 162 0.30 15.89 -5.45
C SER A 162 -0.10 16.04 -3.97
N ASP A 163 -1.21 16.74 -3.74
CA ASP A 163 -1.91 16.74 -2.45
C ASP A 163 -2.87 15.54 -2.31
N GLU A 164 -2.87 14.64 -3.28
CA GLU A 164 -3.69 13.44 -3.32
C GLU A 164 -2.79 12.25 -3.67
N SER A 165 -3.01 11.11 -3.05
CA SER A 165 -2.35 9.85 -3.42
C SER A 165 -3.35 8.71 -3.51
N ASP A 166 -3.22 7.92 -4.57
CA ASP A 166 -3.93 6.66 -4.78
C ASP A 166 -2.98 5.51 -4.54
N VAL A 167 -3.30 4.66 -3.59
CA VAL A 167 -2.43 3.58 -3.13
C VAL A 167 -3.12 2.24 -3.34
N MET A 168 -2.43 1.29 -3.97
CA MET A 168 -2.87 -0.09 -4.07
C MET A 168 -2.76 -0.76 -2.70
N VAL A 169 -3.80 -1.51 -2.31
CA VAL A 169 -3.83 -2.21 -1.03
C VAL A 169 -4.19 -3.67 -1.25
N TYR A 170 -3.44 -4.56 -0.62
CA TYR A 170 -3.74 -6.00 -0.61
C TYR A 170 -4.18 -6.41 0.79
N SER A 171 -5.41 -6.92 0.92
CA SER A 171 -5.90 -7.42 2.19
C SER A 171 -5.89 -8.93 2.23
N ASN A 172 -5.45 -9.48 3.36
CA ASN A 172 -5.51 -10.91 3.64
C ASN A 172 -5.92 -11.16 5.09
N ILE A 173 -6.44 -12.36 5.35
CA ILE A 173 -6.83 -12.79 6.68
C ILE A 173 -5.84 -13.87 7.12
N ILE A 174 -5.09 -13.60 8.19
CA ILE A 174 -4.14 -14.53 8.78
C ILE A 174 -4.57 -14.80 10.21
N ASN A 175 -4.90 -16.06 10.53
CA ASN A 175 -5.36 -16.48 11.85
C ASN A 175 -6.59 -15.70 12.36
N GLY A 176 -7.52 -15.36 11.47
CA GLY A 176 -8.74 -14.62 11.78
C GLY A 176 -8.56 -13.11 11.98
N LYS A 177 -7.36 -12.57 11.74
CA LYS A 177 -7.07 -11.13 11.76
C LYS A 177 -6.87 -10.62 10.33
N GLY A 178 -7.53 -9.53 9.97
CA GLY A 178 -7.32 -8.82 8.71
C GLY A 178 -6.01 -8.04 8.73
N TYR A 179 -5.29 -8.07 7.61
CA TYR A 179 -4.10 -7.26 7.36
C TYR A 179 -4.28 -6.51 6.05
N TYR A 180 -4.01 -5.21 6.07
CA TYR A 180 -4.13 -4.31 4.93
C TYR A 180 -2.73 -3.81 4.59
N ASN A 181 -2.23 -4.22 3.42
CA ASN A 181 -0.86 -4.00 2.98
C ASN A 181 -0.86 -2.92 1.89
N TYR A 182 -0.49 -1.71 2.26
CA TYR A 182 -0.45 -0.53 1.38
C TYR A 182 0.85 -0.54 0.60
N ILE A 183 0.78 -0.61 -0.73
CA ILE A 183 1.97 -0.63 -1.58
C ILE A 183 2.54 0.78 -1.71
N VAL A 184 3.81 0.91 -1.44
CA VAL A 184 4.55 2.16 -1.53
C VAL A 184 5.73 2.03 -2.49
N TYR A 185 5.99 3.11 -3.20
CA TYR A 185 7.13 3.26 -4.11
C TYR A 185 7.97 4.41 -3.58
N ASP A 186 9.16 4.10 -3.11
CA ASP A 186 10.09 5.06 -2.53
C ASP A 186 11.28 5.29 -3.46
N LEU A 187 11.63 6.55 -3.66
CA LEU A 187 12.80 6.96 -4.44
C LEU A 187 13.88 7.50 -3.52
N MET A 188 15.06 6.93 -3.60
CA MET A 188 16.24 7.45 -2.92
C MET A 188 17.34 7.76 -3.94
N LYS A 189 17.91 8.94 -3.84
CA LYS A 189 19.07 9.33 -4.62
C LYS A 189 20.36 9.09 -3.83
N GLU A 190 21.09 8.05 -4.17
CA GLU A 190 22.35 7.72 -3.49
C GLU A 190 23.51 8.62 -3.89
N SER A 191 23.51 9.07 -5.14
CA SER A 191 24.56 9.95 -5.69
C SER A 191 24.01 10.79 -6.84
N PRO A 192 24.76 11.77 -7.38
CA PRO A 192 24.33 12.52 -8.56
C PRO A 192 23.99 11.67 -9.78
N SER A 193 24.47 10.42 -9.84
CA SER A 193 24.28 9.51 -10.96
C SER A 193 23.71 8.15 -10.56
N SER A 194 23.18 7.99 -9.34
CA SER A 194 22.62 6.72 -8.85
C SER A 194 21.32 6.96 -8.12
N TYR A 195 20.29 6.23 -8.51
CA TYR A 195 18.96 6.26 -7.92
C TYR A 195 18.52 4.83 -7.57
N VAL A 196 17.78 4.69 -6.49
CA VAL A 196 17.20 3.44 -6.04
C VAL A 196 15.69 3.65 -5.90
N TYR A 197 14.91 2.84 -6.57
CA TYR A 197 13.46 2.80 -6.44
C TYR A 197 13.10 1.51 -5.71
N ARG A 198 12.41 1.64 -4.60
CA ARG A 198 12.01 0.50 -3.76
C ARG A 198 10.51 0.32 -3.81
N VAL A 199 10.09 -0.93 -3.92
CA VAL A 199 8.70 -1.35 -3.73
C VAL A 199 8.62 -2.05 -2.38
N SER A 200 7.79 -1.50 -1.51
CA SER A 200 7.51 -2.07 -0.19
C SER A 200 6.00 -2.09 0.05
N SER A 201 5.56 -2.74 1.11
CA SER A 201 4.22 -2.57 1.62
C SER A 201 4.24 -2.22 3.11
N LEU A 202 3.29 -1.39 3.51
CA LEU A 202 3.05 -1.00 4.90
C LEU A 202 1.79 -1.66 5.43
N ALA A 203 1.85 -2.19 6.66
CA ALA A 203 0.67 -2.68 7.38
C ALA A 203 0.82 -2.36 8.87
N ILE A 204 -0.31 -2.17 9.58
CA ILE A 204 -0.31 -2.08 11.04
C ILE A 204 -0.53 -3.49 11.60
N VAL A 205 0.42 -3.95 12.41
CA VAL A 205 0.38 -5.26 13.06
C VAL A 205 0.62 -5.09 14.56
N ASP A 206 -0.40 -5.33 15.37
CA ASP A 206 -0.34 -5.20 16.83
C ASP A 206 0.20 -3.83 17.31
N ASP A 207 -0.33 -2.75 16.76
CA ASP A 207 0.08 -1.36 17.02
C ASP A 207 1.51 -1.01 16.56
N VAL A 208 2.07 -1.76 15.64
CA VAL A 208 3.37 -1.49 15.02
C VAL A 208 3.20 -1.35 13.52
N VAL A 209 3.70 -0.26 12.94
CA VAL A 209 3.75 -0.10 11.50
C VAL A 209 4.89 -0.95 10.94
N THR A 210 4.54 -1.97 10.19
CA THR A 210 5.50 -2.94 9.65
C THR A 210 5.73 -2.70 8.16
N GLU A 211 6.99 -2.77 7.74
CA GLU A 211 7.37 -2.77 6.33
C GLU A 211 7.66 -4.19 5.86
N THR A 212 7.09 -4.55 4.71
CA THR A 212 7.51 -5.72 3.94
C THR A 212 8.21 -5.23 2.68
N LYS A 213 9.50 -5.44 2.59
CA LYS A 213 10.31 -5.07 1.43
C LYS A 213 10.10 -6.09 0.31
N LEU A 214 9.81 -5.64 -0.90
CA LEU A 214 9.38 -6.50 -2.02
C LEU A 214 10.40 -6.55 -3.14
N ALA A 215 10.69 -5.43 -3.79
CA ALA A 215 11.57 -5.37 -4.95
C ALA A 215 12.34 -4.04 -5.02
N ILE A 216 13.43 -4.03 -5.77
CA ILE A 216 14.32 -2.88 -5.94
C ILE A 216 14.67 -2.71 -7.41
N GLU A 217 14.65 -1.45 -7.88
CA GLU A 217 15.24 -1.01 -9.13
C GLU A 217 16.45 -0.14 -8.82
N TYR A 218 17.57 -0.44 -9.47
CA TYR A 218 18.77 0.38 -9.44
C TYR A 218 18.94 1.06 -10.80
N GLU A 219 19.08 2.37 -10.78
CA GLU A 219 19.32 3.17 -11.96
C GLU A 219 20.65 3.93 -11.79
N THR A 220 21.61 3.66 -12.67
CA THR A 220 22.93 4.33 -12.68
C THR A 220 23.20 4.98 -14.02
N TYR A 221 23.78 6.17 -13.98
CA TYR A 221 24.13 6.96 -15.17
C TYR A 221 25.65 7.06 -15.30
N GLU A 222 26.19 6.59 -16.41
CA GLU A 222 27.62 6.58 -16.65
C GLU A 222 27.98 7.31 -17.96
N GLY A 223 29.25 7.75 -18.02
CA GLY A 223 29.84 8.37 -19.20
C GLY A 223 29.36 9.80 -19.51
N PRO A 224 29.91 10.41 -20.58
CA PRO A 224 29.61 11.80 -20.95
C PRO A 224 28.19 11.99 -21.52
N ASP A 225 27.59 10.90 -22.00
CA ASP A 225 26.24 10.93 -22.61
C ASP A 225 25.13 10.56 -21.60
N TYR A 226 25.48 10.29 -20.32
CA TYR A 226 24.57 9.90 -19.26
C TYR A 226 23.67 8.70 -19.68
N GLU A 227 24.30 7.64 -20.19
CA GLU A 227 23.60 6.40 -20.49
C GLU A 227 23.14 5.72 -19.20
N ALA A 228 21.84 5.42 -19.11
CA ALA A 228 21.26 4.72 -17.96
C ALA A 228 21.52 3.21 -18.06
N THR A 229 22.01 2.64 -16.97
CA THR A 229 21.97 1.19 -16.73
C THR A 229 20.94 0.92 -15.67
N ILE A 230 19.93 0.09 -15.97
CA ILE A 230 18.84 -0.25 -15.09
C ILE A 230 18.90 -1.74 -14.79
N SER A 231 18.75 -2.10 -13.53
CA SER A 231 18.64 -3.49 -13.08
C SER A 231 17.59 -3.62 -11.99
N TYR A 232 16.97 -4.80 -11.92
CA TYR A 232 15.89 -5.10 -11.02
C TYR A 232 16.20 -6.36 -10.22
N GLU A 233 15.84 -6.37 -8.94
CA GLU A 233 15.94 -7.56 -8.10
C GLU A 233 14.81 -7.61 -7.07
N ASP A 234 14.49 -8.82 -6.59
CA ASP A 234 13.67 -8.95 -5.39
C ASP A 234 14.54 -8.66 -4.14
N TYR A 235 13.88 -8.54 -2.99
CA TYR A 235 14.60 -8.23 -1.74
C TYR A 235 15.52 -9.36 -1.23
N ASN A 236 15.51 -10.54 -1.87
CA ASN A 236 16.44 -11.65 -1.62
C ASN A 236 17.63 -11.64 -2.58
N GLY A 237 17.69 -10.66 -3.50
CA GLY A 237 18.75 -10.52 -4.51
C GLY A 237 18.53 -11.42 -5.73
N THR A 238 17.31 -11.85 -6.01
CA THR A 238 16.97 -12.57 -7.24
C THR A 238 16.77 -11.56 -8.35
N GLU A 239 17.52 -11.66 -9.45
CA GLU A 239 17.34 -10.79 -10.61
C GLU A 239 15.93 -10.93 -11.19
N LEU A 240 15.34 -9.79 -11.52
CA LEU A 240 14.02 -9.68 -12.14
C LEU A 240 14.13 -9.01 -13.51
N THR A 241 13.19 -9.32 -14.38
CA THR A 241 12.94 -8.49 -15.56
C THR A 241 12.13 -7.24 -15.16
N GLU A 242 12.12 -6.22 -16.01
CA GLU A 242 11.28 -5.02 -15.84
C GLU A 242 9.80 -5.38 -15.63
N GLU A 243 9.27 -6.31 -16.42
CA GLU A 243 7.88 -6.78 -16.32
C GLU A 243 7.60 -7.46 -14.95
N GLU A 244 8.52 -8.30 -14.48
CA GLU A 244 8.42 -8.96 -13.19
C GLU A 244 8.51 -7.96 -12.03
N TYR A 245 9.36 -6.93 -12.14
CA TYR A 245 9.48 -5.88 -11.13
C TYR A 245 8.16 -5.12 -10.95
N TYR A 246 7.56 -4.62 -12.03
CA TYR A 246 6.28 -3.89 -11.96
C TYR A 246 5.09 -4.75 -11.55
N ALA A 247 5.15 -6.05 -11.80
CA ALA A 247 4.13 -7.00 -11.37
C ALA A 247 4.40 -7.62 -9.99
N TYR A 248 5.55 -7.33 -9.35
CA TYR A 248 6.02 -8.10 -8.21
C TYR A 248 5.09 -8.05 -7.00
N ALA A 249 4.61 -6.87 -6.64
CA ALA A 249 3.69 -6.70 -5.51
C ALA A 249 2.39 -7.50 -5.72
N ALA A 250 1.79 -7.41 -6.91
CA ALA A 250 0.60 -8.17 -7.25
C ALA A 250 0.85 -9.68 -7.15
N ALA A 251 1.92 -10.18 -7.79
CA ALA A 251 2.26 -11.60 -7.76
C ALA A 251 2.56 -12.11 -6.34
N TYR A 252 3.22 -11.31 -5.51
CA TYR A 252 3.53 -11.64 -4.13
C TYR A 252 2.26 -11.82 -3.27
N TYR A 253 1.29 -10.92 -3.42
CA TYR A 253 0.04 -10.96 -2.66
C TYR A 253 -0.98 -11.93 -3.26
N ASP A 254 -1.02 -12.12 -4.57
CA ASP A 254 -1.82 -13.15 -5.23
C ASP A 254 -1.45 -14.56 -4.74
N ALA A 255 -0.15 -14.81 -4.56
CA ALA A 255 0.32 -16.08 -3.98
C ALA A 255 -0.18 -16.34 -2.55
N GLN A 256 -0.62 -15.30 -1.84
CA GLN A 256 -1.20 -15.36 -0.50
C GLN A 256 -2.73 -15.32 -0.52
N ASN A 257 -3.37 -15.33 -1.71
CA ASN A 257 -4.81 -15.16 -1.91
C ASN A 257 -5.36 -13.86 -1.28
N ALA A 258 -4.58 -12.78 -1.32
CA ALA A 258 -5.02 -11.47 -0.88
C ALA A 258 -6.06 -10.87 -1.84
N ALA A 259 -6.99 -10.08 -1.32
CA ALA A 259 -7.89 -9.28 -2.14
C ALA A 259 -7.25 -7.93 -2.45
N GLU A 260 -7.44 -7.45 -3.69
CA GLU A 260 -6.94 -6.17 -4.16
C GLU A 260 -7.96 -5.07 -3.90
N HIS A 261 -7.48 -3.93 -3.41
CA HIS A 261 -8.25 -2.73 -3.11
C HIS A 261 -7.46 -1.50 -3.52
N GLN A 262 -8.12 -0.34 -3.47
CA GLN A 262 -7.50 0.96 -3.66
C GLN A 262 -7.88 1.88 -2.51
N ALA A 263 -6.89 2.54 -1.91
CA ALA A 263 -7.08 3.61 -0.93
C ALA A 263 -6.74 4.95 -1.58
N HIS A 264 -7.55 5.96 -1.27
CA HIS A 264 -7.33 7.34 -1.69
C HIS A 264 -7.10 8.21 -0.46
N PHE A 265 -6.02 9.00 -0.48
CA PHE A 265 -5.65 9.93 0.58
C PHE A 265 -5.65 11.36 0.06
N GLN A 266 -6.11 12.29 0.88
CA GLN A 266 -5.89 13.72 0.71
C GLN A 266 -4.93 14.21 1.77
N TRP A 267 -3.89 14.92 1.34
CA TRP A 267 -2.87 15.47 2.20
C TRP A 267 -3.04 16.98 2.36
N LYS A 268 -2.63 17.51 3.51
CA LYS A 268 -2.55 18.95 3.78
C LYS A 268 -1.19 19.30 4.35
N ASP A 269 -0.74 20.52 4.08
CA ASP A 269 0.53 21.01 4.63
C ASP A 269 0.43 21.20 6.15
N VAL A 270 1.44 20.73 6.87
CA VAL A 270 1.53 20.91 8.32
C VAL A 270 1.59 22.40 8.70
N SER A 271 2.17 23.26 7.86
CA SER A 271 2.21 24.71 8.06
C SER A 271 0.82 25.34 8.22
N ASP A 272 -0.22 24.75 7.60
CA ASP A 272 -1.58 25.26 7.68
C ASP A 272 -2.20 25.01 9.07
N ILE A 273 -1.80 23.94 9.76
CA ILE A 273 -2.43 23.50 11.01
C ILE A 273 -1.62 23.85 12.26
N VAL A 274 -0.31 24.03 12.15
CA VAL A 274 0.59 24.25 13.30
C VAL A 274 0.18 25.43 14.17
N ASN A 275 -0.24 26.53 13.55
CA ASN A 275 -0.67 27.75 14.23
C ASN A 275 -2.19 27.95 14.22
N ALA A 276 -2.96 26.99 13.77
CA ALA A 276 -4.42 27.06 13.70
C ALA A 276 -5.06 27.05 15.10
N SER A 277 -6.26 27.60 15.23
CA SER A 277 -7.09 27.38 16.41
C SER A 277 -7.53 25.91 16.50
N ASP A 278 -7.97 25.45 17.67
CA ASP A 278 -8.47 24.08 17.84
C ASP A 278 -9.66 23.79 16.90
N GLU A 279 -10.58 24.75 16.73
CA GLU A 279 -11.71 24.62 15.82
C GLU A 279 -11.28 24.47 14.36
N GLU A 280 -10.27 25.23 13.94
CA GLU A 280 -9.72 25.17 12.59
C GLU A 280 -8.95 23.86 12.37
N ALA A 281 -8.16 23.42 13.35
CA ALA A 281 -7.45 22.15 13.30
C ALA A 281 -8.42 20.96 13.19
N ILE A 282 -9.48 20.94 14.01
CA ILE A 282 -10.54 19.92 13.93
C ILE A 282 -11.18 19.92 12.55
N ARG A 283 -11.47 21.09 11.97
CA ARG A 283 -12.03 21.20 10.63
C ARG A 283 -11.11 20.59 9.58
N MET A 284 -9.82 20.95 9.59
CA MET A 284 -8.84 20.44 8.62
C MET A 284 -8.66 18.91 8.73
N LEU A 285 -8.53 18.40 9.95
CA LEU A 285 -8.43 16.95 10.19
C LEU A 285 -9.70 16.22 9.76
N THR A 286 -10.88 16.81 10.00
CA THR A 286 -12.17 16.24 9.54
C THR A 286 -12.24 16.22 8.00
N GLU A 287 -11.74 17.26 7.32
CA GLU A 287 -11.73 17.33 5.85
C GLU A 287 -10.86 16.23 5.25
N VAL A 288 -9.63 16.01 5.72
CA VAL A 288 -8.76 14.95 5.20
C VAL A 288 -9.31 13.56 5.49
N TYR A 289 -9.90 13.35 6.68
CA TYR A 289 -10.55 12.09 7.01
C TYR A 289 -11.76 11.80 6.11
N ASN A 290 -12.60 12.79 5.84
CA ASN A 290 -13.76 12.62 4.97
C ASN A 290 -13.38 12.43 3.49
N ALA A 291 -12.19 12.84 3.09
CA ALA A 291 -11.66 12.63 1.75
C ALA A 291 -11.01 11.24 1.59
N TYR A 292 -10.58 10.61 2.70
CA TYR A 292 -10.10 9.24 2.66
C TYR A 292 -11.19 8.29 2.18
N SER A 293 -10.85 7.41 1.26
CA SER A 293 -11.73 6.34 0.82
C SER A 293 -10.96 5.05 0.60
N PHE A 294 -11.64 3.94 0.84
CA PHE A 294 -11.14 2.59 0.64
C PHE A 294 -12.17 1.79 -0.15
N ASN A 295 -11.79 1.19 -1.32
CA ASN A 295 -12.68 0.55 -2.28
C ASN A 295 -12.22 -0.87 -2.64
#